data_4d7dcf32bf14231e9ce72ca296451ce1
#
_entry.id   4d7dcf32bf14231e9ce72ca296451ce1
#
_cell.length_a   1.000
_cell.length_b   1.000
_cell.length_c   1.000
_cell.angle_alpha   90.00
_cell.angle_beta   90.00
_cell.angle_gamma   90.00
#
_symmetry.space_group_name_H-M   'P 1'
#
loop_
_entity.id
_entity.type
_entity.pdbx_description
1 polymer ?
#
loop_
_entity_poly.entity_id
_entity_poly.type
_entity_poly.pdbx_seq_one_letter_code
_entity_poly.pdbx_strand_id
1 'polypeptide(L)'
;MTHPENIVTEEKAKLDFSASMSYGDYLCLDQVLQAQKPLSPSESQKLATVPVGMQLQLFASEPDLVNPIHVAWDERGRAFVVETIDYPNNLQKGDLGHDRITVCEDTDGDGKADRFTRFAEKLSIPTSLCFADGG
;
A
#
# COMPACT_ATOMS: atom_id res chain seq x y z
N MET A 1 -16.71 -33.00 1.37
CA MET A 1 -17.12 -32.62 0.01
C MET A 1 -16.18 -31.53 -0.42
N THR A 2 -15.21 -31.84 -1.28
CA THR A 2 -14.27 -30.86 -1.85
C THR A 2 -15.02 -30.05 -2.89
N HIS A 3 -14.98 -28.74 -2.78
CA HIS A 3 -15.60 -27.81 -3.71
C HIS A 3 -14.99 -28.01 -5.11
N PRO A 4 -15.75 -28.12 -6.19
CA PRO A 4 -15.22 -28.37 -7.54
C PRO A 4 -14.24 -27.27 -8.02
N GLU A 5 -14.32 -26.08 -7.48
CA GLU A 5 -13.40 -24.96 -7.78
C GLU A 5 -11.97 -25.19 -7.28
N ASN A 6 -11.80 -25.92 -6.19
CA ASN A 6 -10.47 -26.25 -5.66
C ASN A 6 -9.73 -27.32 -6.49
N ILE A 7 -10.49 -28.19 -7.16
CA ILE A 7 -9.90 -29.26 -8.00
C ILE A 7 -9.28 -28.65 -9.26
N VAL A 8 -9.92 -27.65 -9.84
CA VAL A 8 -9.44 -26.95 -11.06
C VAL A 8 -8.16 -26.15 -10.78
N THR A 9 -8.05 -25.55 -9.59
CA THR A 9 -6.84 -24.80 -9.19
C THR A 9 -5.65 -25.70 -8.89
N GLU A 10 -5.87 -26.86 -8.26
CA GLU A 10 -4.78 -27.80 -7.99
C GLU A 10 -4.28 -28.52 -9.25
N GLU A 11 -5.16 -28.85 -10.17
CA GLU A 11 -4.79 -29.49 -11.43
C GLU A 11 -4.05 -28.50 -12.36
N LYS A 12 -4.47 -27.24 -12.39
CA LYS A 12 -3.79 -26.18 -13.13
C LYS A 12 -2.41 -25.88 -12.55
N ALA A 13 -2.30 -25.81 -11.23
CA ALA A 13 -1.03 -25.62 -10.55
C ALA A 13 -0.04 -26.78 -10.80
N LYS A 14 -0.52 -28.02 -10.93
CA LYS A 14 0.33 -29.17 -11.26
C LYS A 14 0.81 -29.20 -12.72
N LEU A 15 0.02 -28.67 -13.65
CA LEU A 15 0.37 -28.57 -15.06
C LEU A 15 1.42 -27.47 -15.31
N ASP A 16 1.39 -26.38 -14.55
CA ASP A 16 2.26 -25.21 -14.76
C ASP A 16 3.69 -25.42 -14.25
N PHE A 17 3.92 -26.37 -13.34
CA PHE A 17 5.26 -26.67 -12.81
C PHE A 17 6.13 -27.53 -13.73
N SER A 18 5.61 -28.12 -14.79
CA SER A 18 6.33 -29.07 -15.66
C SER A 18 6.74 -28.52 -17.03
N ALA A 19 6.31 -27.32 -17.40
CA ALA A 19 6.67 -26.66 -18.63
C ALA A 19 7.29 -25.30 -18.34
N SER A 20 8.25 -24.87 -19.16
CA SER A 20 8.72 -23.48 -19.11
C SER A 20 7.55 -22.57 -19.43
N MET A 21 7.03 -21.91 -18.42
CA MET A 21 5.90 -20.99 -18.57
C MET A 21 6.27 -19.88 -19.55
N SER A 22 5.42 -19.65 -20.55
CA SER A 22 5.54 -18.50 -21.42
C SER A 22 5.13 -17.23 -20.69
N TYR A 23 5.55 -16.06 -21.19
CA TYR A 23 5.12 -14.77 -20.65
C TYR A 23 3.58 -14.62 -20.65
N GLY A 24 2.89 -15.26 -21.61
CA GLY A 24 1.43 -15.30 -21.68
C GLY A 24 0.80 -16.10 -20.53
N ASP A 25 1.47 -17.14 -20.04
CA ASP A 25 0.99 -17.95 -18.94
C ASP A 25 1.08 -17.19 -17.61
N TYR A 26 2.10 -16.34 -17.42
CA TYR A 26 2.19 -15.42 -16.29
C TYR A 26 1.04 -14.42 -16.30
N LEU A 27 0.68 -13.86 -17.44
CA LEU A 27 -0.45 -12.95 -17.57
C LEU A 27 -1.79 -13.64 -17.25
N CYS A 28 -1.93 -14.92 -17.58
CA CYS A 28 -3.13 -15.69 -17.25
C CYS A 28 -3.25 -15.97 -15.74
N LEU A 29 -2.13 -16.25 -15.05
CA LEU A 29 -2.08 -16.36 -13.59
C LEU A 29 -2.40 -15.02 -12.92
N ASP A 30 -1.87 -13.94 -13.44
CA ASP A 30 -2.13 -12.59 -12.95
C ASP A 30 -3.62 -12.24 -13.09
N GLN A 31 -4.27 -12.64 -14.16
CA GLN A 31 -5.72 -12.46 -14.34
C GLN A 31 -6.55 -13.26 -13.33
N VAL A 32 -6.11 -14.44 -12.93
CA VAL A 32 -6.78 -15.24 -11.90
C VAL A 32 -6.56 -14.63 -10.51
N LEU A 33 -5.38 -14.07 -10.25
CA LEU A 33 -5.07 -13.37 -9.00
C LEU A 33 -5.76 -12.00 -8.93
N GLN A 34 -5.99 -11.33 -10.06
CA GLN A 34 -6.71 -10.05 -10.15
C GLN A 34 -8.25 -10.19 -9.98
N ALA A 35 -8.78 -11.41 -9.87
CA ALA A 35 -10.19 -11.61 -9.59
C ALA A 35 -10.62 -11.14 -8.19
N GLN A 36 -9.68 -10.87 -7.30
CA GLN A 36 -9.94 -10.21 -6.02
C GLN A 36 -9.80 -8.71 -6.19
N LYS A 37 -10.93 -8.03 -6.29
CA LYS A 37 -10.93 -6.56 -6.22
C LYS A 37 -10.30 -6.13 -4.90
N PRO A 38 -9.44 -5.11 -4.90
CA PRO A 38 -8.97 -4.51 -3.67
C PRO A 38 -10.16 -4.15 -2.79
N LEU A 39 -10.08 -4.49 -1.52
CA LEU A 39 -11.09 -4.11 -0.56
C LEU A 39 -11.06 -2.59 -0.37
N SER A 40 -12.23 -2.01 -0.16
CA SER A 40 -12.29 -0.62 0.29
C SER A 40 -11.62 -0.49 1.67
N PRO A 41 -11.10 0.70 2.03
CA PRO A 41 -10.47 0.92 3.34
C PRO A 41 -11.37 0.49 4.51
N SER A 42 -12.67 0.75 4.43
CA SER A 42 -13.64 0.37 5.45
C SER A 42 -13.90 -1.14 5.51
N GLU A 43 -13.83 -1.84 4.41
CA GLU A 43 -13.94 -3.31 4.38
C GLU A 43 -12.67 -3.95 4.92
N SER A 44 -11.49 -3.44 4.52
CA SER A 44 -10.20 -3.88 5.05
C SER A 44 -10.12 -3.71 6.58
N GLN A 45 -10.58 -2.56 7.10
CA GLN A 45 -10.63 -2.30 8.54
C GLN A 45 -11.46 -3.34 9.31
N LYS A 46 -12.60 -3.76 8.76
CA LYS A 46 -13.48 -4.75 9.40
C LYS A 46 -12.88 -6.15 9.48
N LEU A 47 -11.95 -6.47 8.58
CA LEU A 47 -11.26 -7.77 8.55
C LEU A 47 -10.04 -7.80 9.46
N ALA A 48 -9.53 -6.65 9.88
CA ALA A 48 -8.37 -6.58 10.75
C ALA A 48 -8.74 -6.99 12.18
N THR A 49 -7.90 -7.81 12.80
CA THR A 49 -8.05 -8.26 14.19
C THR A 49 -7.05 -7.51 15.07
N VAL A 50 -7.53 -6.93 16.14
CA VAL A 50 -6.71 -6.23 17.14
C VAL A 50 -6.85 -6.89 18.51
N PRO A 51 -5.86 -6.78 19.41
CA PRO A 51 -5.95 -7.30 20.77
C PRO A 51 -7.11 -6.71 21.55
N VAL A 52 -7.56 -7.43 22.58
CA VAL A 52 -8.63 -6.97 23.48
C VAL A 52 -8.23 -5.64 24.13
N GLY A 53 -9.10 -4.67 24.09
CA GLY A 53 -8.86 -3.32 24.63
C GLY A 53 -8.21 -2.35 23.65
N MET A 54 -7.90 -2.80 22.42
CA MET A 54 -7.44 -1.93 21.34
C MET A 54 -8.53 -1.72 20.30
N GLN A 55 -8.47 -0.60 19.61
CA GLN A 55 -9.36 -0.23 18.52
C GLN A 55 -8.52 0.15 17.30
N LEU A 56 -8.89 -0.36 16.12
CA LEU A 56 -8.31 0.06 14.87
C LEU A 56 -9.10 1.23 14.31
N GLN A 57 -8.42 2.33 14.02
CA GLN A 57 -9.01 3.50 13.39
C GLN A 57 -8.37 3.75 12.04
N LEU A 58 -9.16 4.07 11.03
CA LEU A 58 -8.69 4.46 9.71
C LEU A 58 -8.27 5.93 9.78
N PHE A 59 -6.98 6.21 9.74
CA PHE A 59 -6.43 7.55 9.79
C PHE A 59 -6.38 8.22 8.41
N ALA A 60 -5.85 7.50 7.40
CA ALA A 60 -5.78 7.98 6.03
C ALA A 60 -5.79 6.79 5.04
N SER A 61 -6.16 7.03 3.81
CA SER A 61 -6.23 6.00 2.78
C SER A 61 -6.08 6.59 1.37
N GLU A 62 -6.10 5.75 0.36
CA GLU A 62 -6.30 6.20 -1.02
C GLU A 62 -7.66 6.91 -1.17
N PRO A 63 -7.74 7.95 -2.00
CA PRO A 63 -6.73 8.45 -2.95
C PRO A 63 -5.77 9.50 -2.38
N ASP A 64 -5.87 9.88 -1.12
CA ASP A 64 -5.07 10.94 -0.52
C ASP A 64 -3.60 10.55 -0.37
N LEU A 65 -3.35 9.26 -0.13
CA LEU A 65 -2.04 8.61 -0.11
C LEU A 65 -1.94 7.57 -1.21
N VAL A 66 -0.76 7.40 -1.79
CA VAL A 66 -0.48 6.40 -2.83
C VAL A 66 0.75 5.60 -2.43
N ASN A 67 0.59 4.28 -2.34
CA ASN A 67 1.66 3.33 -2.04
C ASN A 67 2.57 3.78 -0.88
N PRO A 68 2.04 3.97 0.34
CA PRO A 68 2.81 4.40 1.49
C PRO A 68 3.75 3.27 1.95
N ILE A 69 5.03 3.59 2.17
CA ILE A 69 6.05 2.63 2.59
C ILE A 69 6.63 2.91 3.98
N HIS A 70 6.51 4.13 4.46
CA HIS A 70 6.96 4.51 5.80
C HIS A 70 6.11 5.65 6.35
N VAL A 71 5.90 5.65 7.67
CA VAL A 71 5.25 6.73 8.39
C VAL A 71 6.05 7.08 9.64
N ALA A 72 6.21 8.36 9.89
CA ALA A 72 6.76 8.88 11.14
C ALA A 72 5.87 10.02 11.65
N TRP A 73 5.73 10.11 12.98
CA TRP A 73 4.92 11.13 13.63
C TRP A 73 5.82 12.20 14.24
N ASP A 74 5.46 13.45 14.05
CA ASP A 74 6.13 14.55 14.72
C ASP A 74 5.54 14.83 16.12
N GLU A 75 6.14 15.76 16.84
CA GLU A 75 5.71 16.17 18.19
C GLU A 75 4.33 16.82 18.22
N ARG A 76 3.80 17.24 17.07
CA ARG A 76 2.48 17.86 16.93
C ARG A 76 1.40 16.87 16.56
N GLY A 77 1.74 15.59 16.44
CA GLY A 77 0.81 14.54 16.04
C GLY A 77 0.51 14.51 14.53
N ARG A 78 1.36 15.13 13.69
CA ARG A 78 1.23 15.04 12.24
C ARG A 78 1.97 13.80 11.73
N ALA A 79 1.34 13.07 10.82
CA ALA A 79 1.96 11.92 10.17
C ALA A 79 2.69 12.36 8.89
N PHE A 80 3.98 12.07 8.81
CA PHE A 80 4.76 12.23 7.59
C PHE A 80 4.87 10.88 6.90
N VAL A 81 4.27 10.78 5.73
CA VAL A 81 4.13 9.53 4.98
C VAL A 81 5.04 9.57 3.76
N VAL A 82 5.94 8.59 3.68
CA VAL A 82 6.79 8.39 2.50
C VAL A 82 6.02 7.54 1.49
N GLU A 83 5.84 8.08 0.30
CA GLU A 83 5.12 7.44 -0.79
C GLU A 83 6.07 7.13 -1.95
N THR A 84 6.06 5.87 -2.43
CA THR A 84 6.79 5.46 -3.63
C THR A 84 5.84 5.19 -4.78
N ILE A 85 5.87 6.04 -5.78
CA ILE A 85 4.99 5.98 -6.94
C ILE A 85 5.68 5.28 -8.11
N ASP A 86 6.98 5.52 -8.27
CA ASP A 86 7.76 5.05 -9.41
C ASP A 86 8.25 3.61 -9.25
N TYR A 87 8.52 3.15 -8.05
CA TYR A 87 9.02 1.80 -7.80
C TYR A 87 7.89 0.75 -7.90
N PRO A 88 8.12 -0.40 -8.52
CA PRO A 88 9.34 -0.84 -9.20
C PRO A 88 9.38 -0.52 -10.70
N ASN A 89 8.34 0.11 -11.25
CA ASN A 89 8.09 0.11 -12.69
C ASN A 89 8.76 1.25 -13.45
N ASN A 90 8.92 2.42 -12.83
CA ASN A 90 9.35 3.66 -13.51
C ASN A 90 10.44 4.41 -12.74
N LEU A 91 11.55 3.72 -12.44
CA LEU A 91 12.66 4.36 -11.72
C LEU A 91 13.19 5.57 -12.48
N GLN A 92 13.03 6.74 -11.88
CA GLN A 92 13.50 8.01 -12.43
C GLN A 92 14.89 8.38 -11.89
N LYS A 93 15.62 9.20 -12.65
CA LYS A 93 16.92 9.71 -12.21
C LYS A 93 16.78 11.11 -11.63
N GLY A 94 17.42 11.32 -10.49
CA GLY A 94 17.54 12.66 -9.88
C GLY A 94 16.16 13.26 -9.51
N ASP A 95 15.97 14.50 -9.90
CA ASP A 95 14.78 15.32 -9.63
C ASP A 95 13.57 15.07 -10.56
N LEU A 96 13.62 13.98 -11.33
CA LEU A 96 12.53 13.55 -12.21
C LEU A 96 11.58 12.56 -11.53
N GLY A 97 11.85 12.16 -10.29
CA GLY A 97 11.03 11.22 -9.54
C GLY A 97 9.62 11.77 -9.26
N HIS A 98 8.67 10.85 -9.13
CA HIS A 98 7.30 11.16 -8.70
C HIS A 98 7.07 10.81 -7.23
N ASP A 99 8.05 10.18 -6.59
CA ASP A 99 7.99 9.83 -5.18
C ASP A 99 7.98 11.09 -4.31
N ARG A 100 7.35 10.99 -3.14
CA ARG A 100 7.07 12.17 -2.34
C ARG A 100 6.93 11.85 -0.85
N ILE A 101 6.92 12.90 -0.05
CA ILE A 101 6.55 12.84 1.36
C ILE A 101 5.33 13.73 1.55
N THR A 102 4.26 13.17 2.08
CA THR A 102 3.02 13.87 2.41
C THR A 102 2.86 13.99 3.91
N VAL A 103 2.52 15.19 4.37
CA VAL A 103 2.09 15.42 5.76
C VAL A 103 0.59 15.27 5.83
N CYS A 104 0.14 14.40 6.73
CA CYS A 104 -1.27 14.17 7.03
C CYS A 104 -1.57 14.72 8.42
N GLU A 105 -2.56 15.58 8.52
CA GLU A 105 -2.96 16.22 9.76
C GLU A 105 -4.44 15.94 10.03
N ASP A 106 -4.73 15.64 11.29
CA ASP A 106 -6.08 15.62 11.85
C ASP A 106 -6.27 16.98 12.53
N THR A 107 -7.05 17.87 11.90
CA THR A 107 -7.17 19.24 12.37
C THR A 107 -8.36 19.44 13.31
N ASP A 108 -9.33 18.53 13.32
CA ASP A 108 -10.51 18.55 14.15
C ASP A 108 -10.51 17.57 15.33
N GLY A 109 -9.52 16.67 15.38
CA GLY A 109 -9.31 15.74 16.48
C GLY A 109 -10.24 14.52 16.45
N ASP A 110 -10.79 14.16 15.29
CA ASP A 110 -11.67 13.00 15.14
C ASP A 110 -10.88 11.67 14.93
N GLY A 111 -9.55 11.76 14.79
CA GLY A 111 -8.64 10.65 14.59
C GLY A 111 -8.48 10.26 13.13
N LYS A 112 -8.90 11.11 12.19
CA LYS A 112 -8.68 10.96 10.75
C LYS A 112 -7.97 12.18 10.22
N ALA A 113 -7.09 11.96 9.23
CA ALA A 113 -6.48 13.07 8.54
C ALA A 113 -7.48 13.75 7.62
N ASP A 114 -7.59 15.06 7.75
CA ASP A 114 -8.45 15.93 6.94
C ASP A 114 -7.65 16.95 6.12
N ARG A 115 -6.35 17.09 6.40
CA ARG A 115 -5.45 17.95 5.65
C ARG A 115 -4.21 17.20 5.18
N PHE A 116 -3.93 17.30 3.88
CA PHE A 116 -2.82 16.64 3.22
C PHE A 116 -1.93 17.69 2.53
N THR A 117 -0.68 17.78 2.95
CA THR A 117 0.28 18.76 2.42
C THR A 117 1.51 18.07 1.88
N ARG A 118 1.98 18.44 0.69
CA ARG A 118 3.23 17.93 0.12
C ARG A 118 4.41 18.57 0.82
N PHE A 119 5.16 17.77 1.57
CA PHE A 119 6.36 18.22 2.28
C PHE A 119 7.58 18.19 1.37
N ALA A 120 7.75 17.12 0.61
CA ALA A 120 8.82 16.97 -0.37
C ALA A 120 8.30 16.23 -1.60
N GLU A 121 8.74 16.63 -2.77
CA GLU A 121 8.35 16.05 -4.06
C GLU A 121 9.59 15.80 -4.92
N LYS A 122 9.39 15.10 -6.04
CA LYS A 122 10.44 14.76 -7.00
C LYS A 122 11.55 13.92 -6.40
N LEU A 123 11.20 13.09 -5.44
CA LEU A 123 12.11 12.15 -4.81
C LEU A 123 12.26 10.89 -5.69
N SER A 124 13.35 10.18 -5.47
CA SER A 124 13.60 8.89 -6.11
C SER A 124 13.92 7.86 -5.04
N ILE A 125 13.01 6.92 -4.85
CA ILE A 125 13.09 5.82 -3.89
C ILE A 125 13.41 6.29 -2.46
N PRO A 126 12.65 7.24 -1.90
CA PRO A 126 12.76 7.52 -0.47
C PRO A 126 12.31 6.27 0.31
N THR A 127 13.11 5.79 1.25
CA THR A 127 12.81 4.55 1.96
C THR A 127 12.31 4.76 3.38
N SER A 128 12.74 5.83 4.01
CA SER A 128 12.34 6.17 5.38
C SER A 128 12.62 7.64 5.67
N LEU A 129 12.11 8.12 6.78
CA LEU A 129 12.45 9.40 7.38
C LEU A 129 12.51 9.27 8.90
N CYS A 130 13.27 10.14 9.54
CA CYS A 130 13.26 10.29 10.99
C CYS A 130 13.37 11.79 11.36
N PHE A 131 12.79 12.13 12.48
CA PHE A 131 12.91 13.48 13.06
C PHE A 131 14.13 13.54 13.97
N ALA A 132 14.83 14.66 13.94
CA ALA A 132 15.96 14.95 14.82
C ALA A 132 16.03 16.44 15.13
N ASP A 133 16.45 16.79 16.35
CA ASP A 133 16.71 18.18 16.77
C ASP A 133 15.57 19.20 16.48
N GLY A 134 14.32 18.75 16.67
CA GLY A 134 13.14 19.60 16.54
C GLY A 134 12.49 19.58 15.15
N GLY A 135 12.82 18.62 14.30
CA GLY A 135 12.09 18.39 13.05
C GLY A 135 12.93 17.98 11.88
#